data_572d593b7c371b25ae61bffdd5ee2666
#
_entry.id   572d593b7c371b25ae61bffdd5ee2666
#
_cell.length_a   1.000
_cell.length_b   1.000
_cell.length_c   1.000
_cell.angle_alpha   90.00
_cell.angle_beta   90.00
_cell.angle_gamma   90.00
#
_symmetry.space_group_name_H-M   'P 1'
#
loop_
_entity.id
_entity.type
_entity.pdbx_description
1 polymer ?
#
loop_
_entity_poly.entity_id
_entity_poly.type
_entity_poly.pdbx_seq_one_letter_code
_entity_poly.pdbx_strand_id
1 'polypeptide(L)'
;MGTFHSVFAKILRFEADRLGYPSNFTIYDTQDSQRLIASIIKEMNLDRDVYKYKQIYSRISSYKNSLITVKAYFQNPELIEADTAARRPKLGEIYKNYVERCFKAGAMDFDDLLLKTYELLTRFPDVLAKYQNRF
;
A
#
# COMPACT_ATOMS: atom_id res chain seq x y z
N MET A 1 20.40 3.67 15.13
CA MET A 1 20.03 4.52 13.98
C MET A 1 18.91 3.86 13.21
N GLY A 2 17.80 4.55 13.03
CA GLY A 2 16.65 3.99 12.34
C GLY A 2 16.72 4.19 10.84
N THR A 3 16.12 3.26 10.10
CA THR A 3 15.82 3.47 8.69
C THR A 3 14.63 4.42 8.58
N PHE A 4 14.35 4.92 7.38
CA PHE A 4 13.15 5.72 7.16
C PHE A 4 11.88 4.97 7.57
N HIS A 5 11.85 3.65 7.29
CA HIS A 5 10.71 2.81 7.69
C HIS A 5 10.53 2.80 9.21
N SER A 6 11.62 2.72 9.99
CA SER A 6 11.55 2.75 11.45
C SER A 6 10.99 4.07 11.97
N VAL A 7 11.44 5.19 11.40
CA VAL A 7 10.98 6.52 11.80
C VAL A 7 9.49 6.69 11.48
N PHE A 8 9.10 6.33 10.26
CA PHE A 8 7.70 6.43 9.83
C PHE A 8 6.80 5.50 10.64
N ALA A 9 7.27 4.29 10.96
CA ALA A 9 6.51 3.36 11.78
C ALA A 9 6.24 3.95 13.16
N LYS A 10 7.20 4.62 13.77
CA LYS A 10 6.99 5.29 15.06
C LYS A 10 5.93 6.38 14.98
N ILE A 11 6.03 7.24 13.97
CA ILE A 11 5.05 8.31 13.75
C ILE A 11 3.66 7.71 13.58
N LEU A 12 3.54 6.68 12.76
CA LEU A 12 2.26 6.04 12.49
C LEU A 12 1.68 5.34 13.71
N ARG A 13 2.51 4.77 14.57
CA ARG A 13 2.02 4.14 15.81
C ARG A 13 1.41 5.17 16.77
N PHE A 14 1.99 6.34 16.85
CA PHE A 14 1.43 7.41 17.69
C PHE A 14 0.15 8.00 17.10
N GLU A 15 0.02 8.04 15.79
CA GLU A 15 -1.06 8.75 15.11
C GLU A 15 -1.99 7.80 14.32
N ALA A 16 -1.86 6.49 14.53
CA ALA A 16 -2.58 5.49 13.74
C ALA A 16 -4.10 5.65 13.80
N ASP A 17 -4.63 6.03 14.95
CA ASP A 17 -6.07 6.21 15.14
C ASP A 17 -6.65 7.30 14.23
N ARG A 18 -5.87 8.30 13.86
CA ARG A 18 -6.29 9.35 12.92
C ARG A 18 -6.55 8.80 11.52
N LEU A 19 -5.91 7.68 11.18
CA LEU A 19 -6.06 7.01 9.88
C LEU A 19 -6.99 5.79 9.94
N GLY A 20 -7.57 5.50 11.12
CA GLY A 20 -8.46 4.36 11.29
C GLY A 20 -7.74 3.04 11.53
N TYR A 21 -6.46 3.07 11.89
CA TYR A 21 -5.69 1.88 12.21
C TYR A 21 -5.50 1.74 13.72
N PRO A 22 -5.37 0.51 14.23
CA PRO A 22 -5.00 0.31 15.63
C PRO A 22 -3.55 0.74 15.85
N SER A 23 -3.22 1.22 17.05
CA SER A 23 -1.85 1.64 17.37
C SER A 23 -0.86 0.48 17.30
N ASN A 24 -1.34 -0.75 17.47
CA ASN A 24 -0.53 -1.96 17.39
C ASN A 24 -0.65 -2.66 16.03
N PHE A 25 -0.81 -1.87 14.97
CA PHE A 25 -0.95 -2.45 13.63
C PHE A 25 0.24 -3.36 13.29
N THR A 26 -0.03 -4.37 12.47
CA THR A 26 0.97 -5.33 12.02
C THR A 26 1.72 -4.75 10.80
N ILE A 27 3.01 -4.98 10.73
CA ILE A 27 3.80 -4.58 9.55
C ILE A 27 4.05 -5.85 8.73
N TYR A 28 3.55 -5.84 7.50
CA TYR A 28 3.80 -6.92 6.54
C TYR A 28 5.12 -6.67 5.82
N ASP A 29 6.02 -7.64 5.86
CA ASP A 29 7.25 -7.58 5.08
C ASP A 29 6.95 -7.97 3.62
N THR A 30 8.00 -8.02 2.79
CA THR A 30 7.87 -8.36 1.38
C THR A 30 7.25 -9.74 1.17
N GLN A 31 7.65 -10.73 1.97
CA GLN A 31 7.11 -12.09 1.85
C GLN A 31 5.64 -12.16 2.24
N ASP A 32 5.26 -11.50 3.33
CA ASP A 32 3.86 -11.45 3.77
C ASP A 32 2.97 -10.82 2.70
N SER A 33 3.44 -9.71 2.13
CA SER A 33 2.71 -9.00 1.08
C SER A 33 2.57 -9.85 -0.18
N GLN A 34 3.64 -10.53 -0.58
CA GLN A 34 3.61 -11.42 -1.76
C GLN A 34 2.69 -12.60 -1.57
N ARG A 35 2.67 -13.18 -0.37
CA ARG A 35 1.74 -14.29 -0.05
C ARG A 35 0.29 -13.85 -0.15
N LEU A 36 -0.01 -12.67 0.37
CA LEU A 36 -1.37 -12.13 0.28
C LEU A 36 -1.78 -11.91 -1.17
N ILE A 37 -0.91 -11.35 -1.99
CA ILE A 37 -1.17 -11.13 -3.41
C ILE A 37 -1.39 -12.47 -4.12
N ALA A 38 -0.56 -13.48 -3.83
CA ALA A 38 -0.72 -14.81 -4.42
C ALA A 38 -2.07 -15.43 -4.05
N SER A 39 -2.51 -15.25 -2.80
CA SER A 39 -3.84 -15.70 -2.37
C SER A 39 -4.96 -15.02 -3.14
N ILE A 40 -4.84 -13.71 -3.35
CA ILE A 40 -5.84 -12.94 -4.11
C ILE A 40 -5.93 -13.44 -5.55
N ILE A 41 -4.79 -13.65 -6.19
CA ILE A 41 -4.73 -14.15 -7.56
C ILE A 41 -5.41 -15.53 -7.66
N LYS A 42 -5.14 -16.40 -6.70
CA LYS A 42 -5.75 -17.72 -6.62
C LYS A 42 -7.27 -17.64 -6.44
N GLU A 43 -7.72 -16.81 -5.51
CA GLU A 43 -9.16 -16.63 -5.22
C GLU A 43 -9.91 -16.04 -6.40
N MET A 44 -9.28 -15.18 -7.18
CA MET A 44 -9.88 -14.58 -8.37
C MET A 44 -9.81 -15.51 -9.59
N ASN A 45 -9.21 -16.69 -9.44
CA ASN A 45 -9.04 -17.67 -10.52
C ASN A 45 -8.27 -17.10 -11.72
N LEU A 46 -7.28 -16.28 -11.46
CA LEU A 46 -6.46 -15.68 -12.50
C LEU A 46 -5.30 -16.61 -12.88
N ASP A 47 -4.84 -16.50 -14.12
CA ASP A 47 -3.72 -17.29 -14.63
C ASP A 47 -2.42 -16.87 -13.93
N ARG A 48 -1.81 -17.80 -13.20
CA ARG A 48 -0.57 -17.53 -12.45
C ARG A 48 0.64 -17.29 -13.35
N ASP A 49 0.59 -17.74 -14.59
CA ASP A 49 1.67 -17.51 -15.56
C ASP A 49 1.63 -16.08 -16.10
N VAL A 50 0.44 -15.48 -16.14
CA VAL A 50 0.23 -14.09 -16.55
C VAL A 50 0.33 -13.16 -15.34
N TYR A 51 -0.37 -13.51 -14.25
CA TYR A 51 -0.37 -12.72 -13.01
C TYR A 51 0.63 -13.32 -12.03
N LYS A 52 1.91 -13.09 -12.30
CA LYS A 52 2.99 -13.57 -11.42
C LYS A 52 3.03 -12.70 -10.17
N TYR A 53 2.83 -13.30 -9.00
CA TYR A 53 2.65 -12.55 -7.75
C TYR A 53 3.79 -11.58 -7.44
N LYS A 54 5.03 -11.94 -7.77
CA LYS A 54 6.18 -11.06 -7.54
C LYS A 54 6.12 -9.83 -8.43
N GLN A 55 5.71 -9.99 -9.68
CA GLN A 55 5.57 -8.88 -10.62
C GLN A 55 4.39 -7.99 -10.25
N ILE A 56 3.28 -8.60 -9.81
CA ILE A 56 2.10 -7.86 -9.35
C ILE A 56 2.46 -7.04 -8.11
N TYR A 57 3.16 -7.65 -7.15
CA TYR A 57 3.63 -6.94 -5.98
C TYR A 57 4.50 -5.74 -6.35
N SER A 58 5.47 -5.93 -7.25
CA SER A 58 6.35 -4.85 -7.71
C SER A 58 5.56 -3.71 -8.36
N ARG A 59 4.53 -4.05 -9.13
CA ARG A 59 3.68 -3.05 -9.78
C ARG A 59 2.88 -2.25 -8.77
N ILE A 60 2.28 -2.93 -7.79
CA ILE A 60 1.54 -2.28 -6.70
C ILE A 60 2.46 -1.39 -5.88
N SER A 61 3.66 -1.89 -5.55
CA SER A 61 4.68 -1.13 -4.83
C SER A 61 5.05 0.14 -5.60
N SER A 62 5.21 0.04 -6.91
CA SER A 62 5.49 1.19 -7.77
C SER A 62 4.37 2.24 -7.71
N TYR A 63 3.12 1.81 -7.74
CA TYR A 63 1.99 2.73 -7.60
C TYR A 63 2.00 3.44 -6.26
N LYS A 64 2.23 2.72 -5.17
CA LYS A 64 2.29 3.31 -3.83
C LYS A 64 3.44 4.31 -3.71
N ASN A 65 4.60 3.97 -4.26
CA ASN A 65 5.76 4.85 -4.23
C ASN A 65 5.55 6.13 -5.07
N SER A 66 4.67 6.06 -6.05
CA SER A 66 4.27 7.22 -6.86
C SER A 66 3.05 7.93 -6.31
N LEU A 67 2.60 7.56 -5.12
CA LEU A 67 1.41 8.11 -4.45
C LEU A 67 0.13 7.88 -5.24
N ILE A 68 0.09 6.81 -6.02
CA ILE A 68 -1.10 6.41 -6.78
C ILE A 68 -1.92 5.45 -5.91
N THR A 69 -2.98 5.97 -5.30
CA THR A 69 -3.92 5.16 -4.53
C THR A 69 -4.80 4.34 -5.46
N VAL A 70 -5.60 3.42 -4.89
CA VAL A 70 -6.58 2.66 -5.67
C VAL A 70 -7.53 3.61 -6.41
N LYS A 71 -8.01 4.64 -5.72
CA LYS A 71 -8.90 5.64 -6.31
C LYS A 71 -8.22 6.35 -7.49
N ALA A 72 -6.97 6.80 -7.30
CA ALA A 72 -6.21 7.47 -8.34
C ALA A 72 -5.96 6.54 -9.54
N TYR A 73 -5.70 5.27 -9.29
CA TYR A 73 -5.52 4.27 -10.34
C TYR A 73 -6.77 4.18 -11.23
N PHE A 74 -7.95 4.03 -10.63
CA PHE A 74 -9.20 3.89 -11.39
C PHE A 74 -9.64 5.18 -12.06
N GLN A 75 -9.10 6.32 -11.66
CA GLN A 75 -9.35 7.60 -12.32
C GLN A 75 -8.35 7.91 -13.44
N ASN A 76 -7.35 7.02 -13.63
CA ASN A 76 -6.31 7.25 -14.65
C ASN A 76 -6.41 6.18 -15.75
N PRO A 77 -7.07 6.52 -16.88
CA PRO A 77 -7.24 5.56 -17.98
C PRO A 77 -5.91 5.07 -18.56
N GLU A 78 -4.86 5.90 -18.53
CA GLU A 78 -3.55 5.52 -19.06
C GLU A 78 -2.95 4.35 -18.31
N LEU A 79 -3.08 4.34 -16.97
CA LEU A 79 -2.59 3.24 -16.15
C LEU A 79 -3.38 1.96 -16.40
N ILE A 80 -4.70 2.08 -16.48
CA ILE A 80 -5.59 0.94 -16.75
C ILE A 80 -5.26 0.35 -18.12
N GLU A 81 -5.08 1.20 -19.12
CA GLU A 81 -4.74 0.78 -20.48
C GLU A 81 -3.38 0.11 -20.53
N ALA A 82 -2.38 0.64 -19.83
CA ALA A 82 -1.05 0.06 -19.76
C ALA A 82 -1.08 -1.36 -19.18
N ASP A 83 -1.85 -1.56 -18.11
CA ASP A 83 -1.96 -2.87 -17.49
C ASP A 83 -2.76 -3.84 -18.35
N THR A 84 -3.77 -3.34 -19.06
CA THR A 84 -4.53 -4.15 -20.02
C THR A 84 -3.62 -4.59 -21.19
N ALA A 85 -2.80 -3.68 -21.69
CA ALA A 85 -1.83 -3.99 -22.75
C ALA A 85 -0.78 -5.01 -22.30
N ALA A 86 -0.45 -5.02 -21.01
CA ALA A 86 0.45 -5.99 -20.40
C ALA A 86 -0.24 -7.32 -20.08
N ARG A 87 -1.48 -7.53 -20.54
CA ARG A 87 -2.32 -8.72 -20.31
C ARG A 87 -2.74 -8.90 -18.85
N ARG A 88 -2.82 -7.79 -18.10
CA ARG A 88 -3.21 -7.80 -16.69
C ARG A 88 -4.37 -6.83 -16.43
N PRO A 89 -5.52 -7.00 -17.12
CA PRO A 89 -6.64 -6.07 -16.95
C PRO A 89 -7.25 -6.09 -15.55
N LYS A 90 -6.98 -7.13 -14.76
CA LYS A 90 -7.50 -7.26 -13.39
C LYS A 90 -6.55 -6.72 -12.33
N LEU A 91 -5.45 -6.10 -12.73
CA LEU A 91 -4.45 -5.59 -11.77
C LEU A 91 -5.06 -4.60 -10.78
N GLY A 92 -5.91 -3.69 -11.26
CA GLY A 92 -6.58 -2.73 -10.39
C GLY A 92 -7.46 -3.39 -9.34
N GLU A 93 -8.15 -4.48 -9.70
CA GLU A 93 -8.97 -5.23 -8.76
C GLU A 93 -8.10 -5.95 -7.73
N ILE A 94 -6.94 -6.47 -8.14
CA ILE A 94 -5.99 -7.08 -7.21
C ILE A 94 -5.48 -6.01 -6.23
N TYR A 95 -5.13 -4.84 -6.72
CA TYR A 95 -4.67 -3.72 -5.89
C TYR A 95 -5.73 -3.34 -4.86
N LYS A 96 -6.97 -3.20 -5.30
CA LYS A 96 -8.10 -2.86 -4.42
C LYS A 96 -8.29 -3.92 -3.33
N ASN A 97 -8.32 -5.20 -3.72
CA ASN A 97 -8.46 -6.31 -2.77
C ASN A 97 -7.31 -6.35 -1.78
N TYR A 98 -6.10 -6.12 -2.25
CA TYR A 98 -4.92 -6.12 -1.40
C TYR A 98 -5.00 -5.03 -0.33
N VAL A 99 -5.33 -3.81 -0.74
CA VAL A 99 -5.47 -2.67 0.18
C VAL A 99 -6.57 -2.93 1.21
N GLU A 100 -7.71 -3.42 0.76
CA GLU A 100 -8.85 -3.71 1.65
C GLU A 100 -8.50 -4.78 2.68
N ARG A 101 -7.82 -5.85 2.26
CA ARG A 101 -7.44 -6.93 3.17
C ARG A 101 -6.41 -6.49 4.19
N CYS A 102 -5.44 -5.68 3.78
CA CYS A 102 -4.47 -5.10 4.70
C CYS A 102 -5.17 -4.24 5.75
N PHE A 103 -6.10 -3.40 5.32
CA PHE A 103 -6.84 -2.52 6.23
C PHE A 103 -7.68 -3.34 7.22
N LYS A 104 -8.39 -4.36 6.76
CA LYS A 104 -9.21 -5.22 7.61
C LYS A 104 -8.38 -6.00 8.62
N ALA A 105 -7.17 -6.38 8.24
CA ALA A 105 -6.26 -7.08 9.14
C ALA A 105 -5.51 -6.12 10.09
N GLY A 106 -5.72 -4.82 9.95
CA GLY A 106 -4.99 -3.82 10.72
C GLY A 106 -3.51 -3.86 10.39
N ALA A 107 -3.16 -4.07 9.13
CA ALA A 107 -1.78 -4.24 8.69
C ALA A 107 -1.37 -3.16 7.68
N MET A 108 -0.08 -2.85 7.70
CA MET A 108 0.55 -1.97 6.71
C MET A 108 1.77 -2.69 6.14
N ASP A 109 1.99 -2.58 4.83
CA ASP A 109 3.24 -3.07 4.23
C ASP A 109 4.30 -1.97 4.30
N PHE A 110 5.50 -2.25 3.80
CA PHE A 110 6.59 -1.28 3.85
C PHE A 110 6.26 -0.01 3.05
N ASP A 111 5.57 -0.14 1.93
CA ASP A 111 5.18 1.00 1.11
C ASP A 111 4.10 1.84 1.81
N ASP A 112 3.23 1.20 2.59
CA ASP A 112 2.22 1.90 3.38
C ASP A 112 2.84 2.78 4.45
N LEU A 113 3.97 2.39 5.01
CA LEU A 113 4.65 3.21 6.01
C LEU A 113 4.98 4.60 5.43
N LEU A 114 5.38 4.63 4.17
CA LEU A 114 5.66 5.87 3.46
C LEU A 114 4.38 6.60 3.06
N LEU A 115 3.48 5.89 2.39
CA LEU A 115 2.24 6.44 1.86
C LEU A 115 1.32 6.96 2.96
N LYS A 116 1.15 6.18 4.04
CA LYS A 116 0.29 6.59 5.16
C LYS A 116 0.88 7.74 5.95
N THR A 117 2.21 7.80 6.09
CA THR A 117 2.86 8.94 6.71
C THR A 117 2.61 10.20 5.88
N TYR A 118 2.73 10.11 4.56
CA TYR A 118 2.43 11.23 3.67
C TYR A 118 0.97 11.68 3.83
N GLU A 119 0.02 10.74 3.82
CA GLU A 119 -1.39 11.06 4.01
C GLU A 119 -1.63 11.75 5.35
N LEU A 120 -1.02 11.23 6.41
CA LEU A 120 -1.16 11.77 7.76
C LEU A 120 -0.69 13.22 7.81
N LEU A 121 0.50 13.49 7.28
CA LEU A 121 1.11 14.81 7.35
C LEU A 121 0.40 15.82 6.46
N THR A 122 -0.18 15.39 5.34
CA THR A 122 -0.92 16.30 4.44
C THR A 122 -2.34 16.56 4.91
N ARG A 123 -3.00 15.55 5.52
CA ARG A 123 -4.38 15.68 5.99
C ARG A 123 -4.47 16.35 7.37
N PHE A 124 -3.42 16.26 8.17
CA PHE A 124 -3.40 16.78 9.53
C PHE A 124 -2.19 17.71 9.72
N PRO A 125 -2.31 18.98 9.33
CA PRO A 125 -1.19 19.94 9.42
C PRO A 125 -0.62 20.09 10.83
N ASP A 126 -1.43 19.89 11.87
CA ASP A 126 -0.98 19.92 13.25
C ASP A 126 0.05 18.84 13.56
N VAL A 127 -0.14 17.64 12.96
CA VAL A 127 0.81 16.54 13.10
C VAL A 127 2.11 16.88 12.37
N LEU A 128 2.02 17.47 11.18
CA LEU A 128 3.19 17.90 10.44
C LEU A 128 4.02 18.89 11.25
N ALA A 129 3.39 19.91 11.81
CA ALA A 129 4.07 20.92 12.63
C ALA A 129 4.75 20.29 13.86
N LYS A 130 4.08 19.32 14.49
CA LYS A 130 4.61 18.61 15.66
C LYS A 130 5.94 17.89 15.33
N TYR A 131 6.00 17.21 14.18
CA TYR A 131 7.16 16.42 13.81
C TYR A 131 8.23 17.19 13.05
N GLN A 132 7.90 18.34 12.45
CA GLN A 132 8.89 19.23 11.84
C GLN A 132 9.91 19.71 12.85
N ASN A 133 9.50 19.95 14.09
CA ASN A 133 10.38 20.41 15.15
C ASN A 133 11.24 19.29 15.76
N ARG A 134 10.96 18.04 15.44
CA ARG A 134 11.70 16.88 15.96
C ARG A 134 12.78 16.35 15.01
N PHE A 135 12.60 16.58 13.73
CA PHE A 135 13.49 15.99 12.71
C PHE A 135 14.10 17.03 11.79
#